data_bf733b8b3ee6997e71fe307ab0f58289
#
_entry.id   bf733b8b3ee6997e71fe307ab0f58289
#
_cell.length_a   1.000
_cell.length_b   1.000
_cell.length_c   1.000
_cell.angle_alpha   90.00
_cell.angle_beta   90.00
_cell.angle_gamma   90.00
#
_symmetry.space_group_name_H-M   'P 1'
#
loop_
_entity.id
_entity.type
_entity.pdbx_description
1 polymer ?
#
loop_
_entity_poly.entity_id
_entity_poly.type
_entity_poly.pdbx_seq_one_letter_code
_entity_poly.pdbx_strand_id
1 'polypeptide(L)'
;MNKKLTRTLFAGMVLLATSAAWADTQVQYDKPDQFTDLPFDQSQRDSVLKDLTAHFEQLGKKLPAGQNLQINITDIDLAGREDPRLRGISDIRVMNGRVDWPRIRLHYVLEQNGKVISSADSSLSDMSYLSRINRYSSGDRLRYEKLMIDDWFTNTFGIDAQAKR
;
A
#
# COMPACT_ATOMS: atom_id res chain seq x y z
N MET A 1 -56.59 28.23 -46.49
CA MET A 1 -56.14 26.99 -45.84
C MET A 1 -54.73 27.19 -45.31
N ASN A 2 -54.62 27.60 -44.02
CA ASN A 2 -53.31 27.94 -43.42
C ASN A 2 -52.84 26.77 -42.53
N LYS A 3 -51.80 26.08 -42.95
CA LYS A 3 -51.14 25.03 -42.17
C LYS A 3 -50.13 25.70 -41.22
N LYS A 4 -50.41 25.70 -39.93
CA LYS A 4 -49.45 26.09 -38.91
C LYS A 4 -48.46 24.96 -38.63
N LEU A 5 -47.18 25.20 -38.92
CA LEU A 5 -46.08 24.29 -38.65
C LEU A 5 -45.65 24.46 -37.18
N THR A 6 -45.99 23.51 -36.34
CA THR A 6 -45.54 23.47 -34.93
C THR A 6 -44.09 22.93 -34.89
N ARG A 7 -43.11 23.77 -34.58
CA ARG A 7 -41.71 23.34 -34.31
C ARG A 7 -41.62 22.89 -32.84
N THR A 8 -41.49 21.61 -32.62
CA THR A 8 -41.17 21.03 -31.32
C THR A 8 -39.68 21.11 -31.09
N LEU A 9 -39.23 21.96 -30.16
CA LEU A 9 -37.85 22.00 -29.68
C LEU A 9 -37.65 20.81 -28.72
N PHE A 10 -36.85 19.83 -29.12
CA PHE A 10 -36.33 18.80 -28.23
C PHE A 10 -35.08 19.37 -27.51
N ALA A 11 -35.26 19.79 -26.25
CA ALA A 11 -34.14 20.12 -25.37
C ALA A 11 -33.48 18.81 -24.89
N GLY A 12 -32.40 18.40 -25.50
CA GLY A 12 -31.59 17.28 -25.06
C GLY A 12 -30.88 17.61 -23.75
N MET A 13 -31.33 17.02 -22.65
CA MET A 13 -30.68 17.12 -21.34
C MET A 13 -29.45 16.19 -21.35
N VAL A 14 -28.25 16.73 -21.55
CA VAL A 14 -26.99 15.99 -21.41
C VAL A 14 -26.74 15.80 -19.91
N LEU A 15 -27.03 14.60 -19.40
CA LEU A 15 -26.61 14.15 -18.07
C LEU A 15 -25.08 13.93 -18.11
N LEU A 16 -24.33 14.90 -17.60
CA LEU A 16 -22.91 14.71 -17.26
C LEU A 16 -22.83 13.76 -16.06
N ALA A 17 -22.61 12.48 -16.33
CA ALA A 17 -22.24 11.51 -15.29
C ALA A 17 -20.86 11.87 -14.78
N THR A 18 -20.76 12.62 -13.66
CA THR A 18 -19.53 12.80 -12.92
C THR A 18 -19.21 11.46 -12.25
N SER A 19 -18.37 10.66 -12.87
CA SER A 19 -17.75 9.51 -12.20
C SER A 19 -16.93 10.07 -11.05
N ALA A 20 -17.30 9.75 -9.81
CA ALA A 20 -16.47 10.00 -8.65
C ALA A 20 -15.20 9.15 -8.83
N ALA A 21 -14.11 9.78 -9.24
CA ALA A 21 -12.81 9.14 -9.33
C ALA A 21 -12.31 8.91 -7.90
N TRP A 22 -12.40 7.68 -7.43
CA TRP A 22 -11.79 7.28 -6.17
C TRP A 22 -10.29 7.11 -6.38
N ALA A 23 -9.50 7.37 -5.33
CA ALA A 23 -8.09 7.01 -5.35
C ALA A 23 -7.98 5.47 -5.38
N ASP A 24 -7.25 4.94 -6.36
CA ASP A 24 -6.97 3.51 -6.48
C ASP A 24 -5.51 3.23 -6.14
N THR A 25 -5.27 2.07 -5.51
CA THR A 25 -3.91 1.64 -5.17
C THR A 25 -3.72 0.20 -5.59
N GLN A 26 -2.71 -0.03 -6.41
CA GLN A 26 -2.36 -1.34 -6.91
C GLN A 26 -0.97 -1.73 -6.41
N VAL A 27 -0.86 -2.93 -5.83
CA VAL A 27 0.40 -3.46 -5.30
C VAL A 27 0.76 -4.73 -6.06
N GLN A 28 1.97 -4.78 -6.56
CA GLN A 28 2.54 -5.93 -7.25
C GLN A 28 3.84 -6.36 -6.56
N TYR A 29 4.15 -7.65 -6.65
CA TYR A 29 5.35 -8.25 -6.07
C TYR A 29 6.16 -8.92 -7.19
N ASP A 30 7.39 -8.46 -7.39
CA ASP A 30 8.27 -9.03 -8.41
C ASP A 30 9.07 -10.20 -7.83
N LYS A 31 8.66 -11.43 -8.18
CA LYS A 31 9.31 -12.68 -7.75
C LYS A 31 9.41 -12.84 -6.23
N PRO A 32 8.30 -12.92 -5.51
CA PRO A 32 8.29 -12.97 -4.04
C PRO A 32 9.03 -14.16 -3.46
N ASP A 33 9.23 -15.23 -4.23
CA ASP A 33 10.03 -16.39 -3.83
C ASP A 33 11.54 -16.10 -3.69
N GLN A 34 11.99 -14.96 -4.21
CA GLN A 34 13.40 -14.51 -4.18
C GLN A 34 13.63 -13.38 -3.17
N PHE A 35 12.62 -12.96 -2.43
CA PHE A 35 12.76 -11.89 -1.44
C PHE A 35 13.67 -12.32 -0.29
N THR A 36 14.33 -11.35 0.32
CA THR A 36 15.37 -11.57 1.32
C THR A 36 14.90 -12.37 2.52
N ASP A 37 13.74 -12.01 3.10
CA ASP A 37 13.15 -12.75 4.22
C ASP A 37 11.63 -12.68 4.21
N LEU A 38 11.01 -13.75 3.75
CA LEU A 38 9.58 -14.05 3.86
C LEU A 38 9.40 -15.44 4.45
N PRO A 39 8.23 -15.76 5.05
CA PRO A 39 7.94 -17.09 5.54
C PRO A 39 8.22 -18.18 4.50
N PHE A 40 8.84 -19.26 4.93
CA PHE A 40 9.14 -20.41 4.06
C PHE A 40 7.85 -21.09 3.59
N ASP A 41 6.86 -21.20 4.50
CA ASP A 41 5.55 -21.77 4.17
C ASP A 41 4.79 -20.83 3.22
N GLN A 42 4.28 -21.38 2.11
CA GLN A 42 3.60 -20.61 1.08
C GLN A 42 2.33 -19.92 1.61
N SER A 43 1.53 -20.60 2.43
CA SER A 43 0.28 -20.04 2.96
C SER A 43 0.54 -18.85 3.88
N GLN A 44 1.60 -18.97 4.71
CA GLN A 44 2.03 -17.88 5.58
C GLN A 44 2.59 -16.70 4.77
N ARG A 45 3.39 -16.99 3.74
CA ARG A 45 3.91 -15.97 2.81
C ARG A 45 2.78 -15.23 2.12
N ASP A 46 1.82 -15.95 1.54
CA ASP A 46 0.66 -15.34 0.87
C ASP A 46 -0.16 -14.47 1.84
N SER A 47 -0.29 -14.92 3.10
CA SER A 47 -0.96 -14.14 4.14
C SER A 47 -0.19 -12.86 4.49
N VAL A 48 1.16 -12.89 4.55
CA VAL A 48 1.98 -11.70 4.77
C VAL A 48 1.82 -10.71 3.62
N LEU A 49 1.92 -11.18 2.37
CA LEU A 49 1.78 -10.33 1.18
C LEU A 49 0.38 -9.70 1.12
N LYS A 50 -0.66 -10.46 1.44
CA LYS A 50 -2.03 -9.96 1.52
C LYS A 50 -2.20 -8.87 2.58
N ASP A 51 -1.62 -9.05 3.77
CA ASP A 51 -1.72 -8.08 4.85
C ASP A 51 -0.97 -6.78 4.51
N LEU A 52 0.19 -6.87 3.84
CA LEU A 52 0.93 -5.70 3.35
C LEU A 52 0.16 -4.99 2.23
N THR A 53 -0.40 -5.73 1.27
CA THR A 53 -1.27 -5.16 0.22
C THR A 53 -2.41 -4.36 0.83
N ALA A 54 -3.17 -4.97 1.75
CA ALA A 54 -4.28 -4.31 2.42
C ALA A 54 -3.85 -3.03 3.15
N HIS A 55 -2.63 -3.02 3.72
CA HIS A 55 -2.10 -1.84 4.40
C HIS A 55 -1.77 -0.71 3.41
N PHE A 56 -1.11 -1.00 2.28
CA PHE A 56 -0.85 -0.01 1.23
C PHE A 56 -2.16 0.53 0.63
N GLU A 57 -3.14 -0.33 0.36
CA GLU A 57 -4.45 0.08 -0.14
C GLU A 57 -5.19 1.00 0.87
N GLN A 58 -5.07 0.70 2.17
CA GLN A 58 -5.64 1.56 3.21
C GLN A 58 -5.00 2.95 3.23
N LEU A 59 -3.69 3.03 3.04
CA LEU A 59 -2.97 4.30 2.92
C LEU A 59 -3.36 5.04 1.64
N GLY A 60 -3.44 4.33 0.53
CA GLY A 60 -3.83 4.90 -0.76
C GLY A 60 -5.21 5.56 -0.75
N LYS A 61 -6.14 5.07 0.07
CA LYS A 61 -7.45 5.73 0.27
C LYS A 61 -7.35 7.14 0.85
N LYS A 62 -6.19 7.51 1.40
CA LYS A 62 -5.94 8.86 1.93
C LYS A 62 -5.46 9.84 0.86
N LEU A 63 -5.07 9.36 -0.30
CA LEU A 63 -4.70 10.18 -1.44
C LEU A 63 -5.90 11.03 -1.92
N PRO A 64 -5.64 12.20 -2.51
CA PRO A 64 -6.68 13.00 -3.15
C PRO A 64 -7.45 12.22 -4.21
N ALA A 65 -8.72 12.56 -4.39
CA ALA A 65 -9.55 11.97 -5.43
C ALA A 65 -8.92 12.16 -6.82
N GLY A 66 -9.00 11.11 -7.65
CA GLY A 66 -8.40 11.09 -9.00
C GLY A 66 -6.89 10.76 -9.02
N GLN A 67 -6.29 10.47 -7.86
CA GLN A 67 -4.93 9.94 -7.80
C GLN A 67 -4.95 8.41 -7.77
N ASN A 68 -4.05 7.80 -8.56
CA ASN A 68 -3.82 6.36 -8.60
C ASN A 68 -2.37 6.08 -8.21
N LEU A 69 -2.17 5.18 -7.27
CA LEU A 69 -0.86 4.78 -6.78
C LEU A 69 -0.57 3.35 -7.22
N GLN A 70 0.48 3.17 -8.00
CA GLN A 70 1.00 1.85 -8.36
C GLN A 70 2.28 1.61 -7.56
N ILE A 71 2.39 0.45 -6.93
CA ILE A 71 3.55 0.04 -6.13
C ILE A 71 4.02 -1.32 -6.66
N ASN A 72 5.28 -1.39 -7.06
CA ASN A 72 5.94 -2.64 -7.40
C ASN A 72 7.02 -2.94 -6.35
N ILE A 73 6.80 -3.97 -5.54
CA ILE A 73 7.72 -4.38 -4.48
C ILE A 73 8.72 -5.38 -5.06
N THR A 74 10.00 -5.06 -4.92
CA THR A 74 11.11 -5.84 -5.48
C THR A 74 11.89 -6.61 -4.43
N ASP A 75 11.70 -6.28 -3.13
CA ASP A 75 12.28 -7.05 -2.03
C ASP A 75 11.59 -6.74 -0.70
N ILE A 76 11.50 -7.76 0.15
CA ILE A 76 11.03 -7.67 1.53
C ILE A 76 12.00 -8.43 2.43
N ASP A 77 12.40 -7.79 3.52
CA ASP A 77 13.16 -8.36 4.62
C ASP A 77 12.41 -7.99 5.91
N LEU A 78 11.67 -8.94 6.46
CA LEU A 78 10.80 -8.71 7.61
C LEU A 78 11.63 -8.52 8.89
N ALA A 79 11.05 -7.81 9.87
CA ALA A 79 11.64 -7.63 11.19
C ALA A 79 11.88 -8.97 11.90
N GLY A 80 13.06 -9.12 12.50
CA GLY A 80 13.46 -10.35 13.18
C GLY A 80 13.78 -11.49 12.20
N ARG A 81 13.81 -12.70 12.70
CA ARG A 81 14.06 -13.92 11.90
C ARG A 81 13.21 -15.07 12.41
N GLU A 82 12.83 -15.97 11.55
CA GLU A 82 12.24 -17.24 11.96
C GLU A 82 13.28 -18.12 12.70
N ASP A 83 12.91 -18.67 13.86
CA ASP A 83 13.74 -19.68 14.52
C ASP A 83 13.54 -21.03 13.83
N PRO A 84 14.60 -21.62 13.22
CA PRO A 84 14.47 -22.92 12.55
C PRO A 84 13.99 -24.06 13.46
N ARG A 85 14.16 -23.91 14.79
CA ARG A 85 13.72 -24.90 15.78
C ARG A 85 12.20 -24.88 16.01
N LEU A 86 11.57 -23.74 15.67
CA LEU A 86 10.13 -23.52 15.83
C LEU A 86 9.35 -23.67 14.53
N ARG A 87 10.03 -24.00 13.42
CA ARG A 87 9.41 -24.23 12.11
C ARG A 87 8.31 -25.27 12.22
N GLY A 88 7.11 -24.90 11.79
CA GLY A 88 5.92 -25.76 11.81
C GLY A 88 5.15 -25.77 13.12
N ILE A 89 5.59 -25.04 14.16
CA ILE A 89 4.87 -24.93 15.43
C ILE A 89 4.22 -23.56 15.58
N SER A 90 4.84 -22.51 15.04
CA SER A 90 4.28 -21.15 15.12
C SER A 90 5.00 -20.16 14.19
N ASP A 91 4.32 -19.07 13.85
CA ASP A 91 4.87 -17.91 13.10
C ASP A 91 5.72 -16.99 13.99
N ILE A 92 6.43 -17.55 14.99
CA ILE A 92 7.20 -16.74 15.93
C ILE A 92 8.48 -16.29 15.26
N ARG A 93 8.64 -14.97 15.18
CA ARG A 93 9.88 -14.33 14.77
C ARG A 93 10.64 -13.82 16.00
N VAL A 94 11.93 -14.09 16.04
CA VAL A 94 12.82 -13.65 17.12
C VAL A 94 13.41 -12.30 16.73
N MET A 95 13.16 -11.28 17.57
CA MET A 95 13.65 -9.91 17.39
C MET A 95 14.92 -9.72 18.22
N ASN A 96 16.04 -9.38 17.60
CA ASN A 96 17.32 -9.15 18.29
C ASN A 96 17.74 -7.67 18.34
N GLY A 97 17.14 -6.82 17.50
CA GLY A 97 17.41 -5.39 17.46
C GLY A 97 18.80 -4.99 16.97
N ARG A 98 19.51 -5.88 16.25
CA ARG A 98 20.88 -5.60 15.80
C ARG A 98 20.96 -5.43 14.27
N VAL A 99 20.75 -6.49 13.50
CA VAL A 99 20.82 -6.49 12.02
C VAL A 99 19.56 -7.02 11.38
N ASP A 100 18.49 -7.14 12.15
CA ASP A 100 17.21 -7.76 11.82
C ASP A 100 16.06 -6.73 11.76
N TRP A 101 16.36 -5.49 11.41
CA TRP A 101 15.33 -4.46 11.23
C TRP A 101 14.60 -4.62 9.88
N PRO A 102 13.32 -4.23 9.81
CA PRO A 102 12.52 -4.37 8.59
C PRO A 102 13.08 -3.52 7.44
N ARG A 103 13.02 -4.06 6.25
CA ARG A 103 13.37 -3.38 4.99
C ARG A 103 12.41 -3.76 3.88
N ILE A 104 12.06 -2.79 3.04
CA ILE A 104 11.28 -3.02 1.83
C ILE A 104 11.89 -2.18 0.71
N ARG A 105 12.12 -2.79 -0.46
CA ARG A 105 12.47 -2.09 -1.69
C ARG A 105 11.28 -2.09 -2.62
N LEU A 106 10.95 -0.93 -3.15
CA LEU A 106 9.83 -0.77 -4.05
C LEU A 106 10.07 0.34 -5.07
N HIS A 107 9.38 0.24 -6.19
CA HIS A 107 9.18 1.33 -7.14
C HIS A 107 7.73 1.78 -7.03
N TYR A 108 7.48 3.10 -7.01
CA TYR A 108 6.12 3.62 -7.06
C TYR A 108 5.91 4.57 -8.23
N VAL A 109 4.68 4.61 -8.71
CA VAL A 109 4.18 5.58 -9.69
C VAL A 109 2.89 6.16 -9.14
N LEU A 110 2.86 7.48 -8.98
CA LEU A 110 1.66 8.23 -8.62
C LEU A 110 1.15 8.97 -9.86
N GLU A 111 -0.07 8.69 -10.24
CA GLU A 111 -0.76 9.36 -11.34
C GLU A 111 -1.89 10.24 -10.82
N GLN A 112 -2.16 11.32 -11.52
CA GLN A 112 -3.37 12.14 -11.34
C GLN A 112 -4.08 12.29 -12.66
N ASN A 113 -5.33 11.86 -12.73
CA ASN A 113 -6.15 11.89 -13.94
C ASN A 113 -5.44 11.26 -15.17
N GLY A 114 -4.73 10.13 -14.95
CA GLY A 114 -4.00 9.41 -15.99
C GLY A 114 -2.64 10.00 -16.38
N LYS A 115 -2.18 11.05 -15.67
CA LYS A 115 -0.85 11.64 -15.88
C LYS A 115 0.05 11.36 -14.70
N VAL A 116 1.24 10.81 -14.95
CA VAL A 116 2.27 10.61 -13.92
C VAL A 116 2.70 11.93 -13.33
N ILE A 117 2.57 12.08 -12.00
CA ILE A 117 2.98 13.28 -11.25
C ILE A 117 4.19 13.02 -10.35
N SER A 118 4.44 11.75 -9.97
CA SER A 118 5.62 11.35 -9.22
C SER A 118 5.94 9.89 -9.52
N SER A 119 7.24 9.55 -9.58
CA SER A 119 7.70 8.16 -9.72
C SER A 119 9.12 8.07 -9.20
N ALA A 120 9.41 7.07 -8.36
CA ALA A 120 10.75 6.84 -7.83
C ALA A 120 10.92 5.41 -7.28
N ASP A 121 12.18 5.00 -7.20
CA ASP A 121 12.59 3.87 -6.38
C ASP A 121 12.73 4.32 -4.92
N SER A 122 12.27 3.48 -4.00
CA SER A 122 12.34 3.73 -2.56
C SER A 122 12.89 2.51 -1.82
N SER A 123 13.77 2.79 -0.86
CA SER A 123 14.28 1.79 0.08
C SER A 123 13.84 2.18 1.49
N LEU A 124 12.85 1.48 2.00
CA LEU A 124 12.30 1.67 3.34
C LEU A 124 13.15 0.88 4.33
N SER A 125 13.43 1.46 5.50
CA SER A 125 14.22 0.81 6.54
C SER A 125 13.95 1.47 7.89
N ASP A 126 13.78 0.68 8.96
CA ASP A 126 13.64 1.18 10.32
C ASP A 126 14.58 0.47 11.30
N MET A 127 15.80 0.98 11.43
CA MET A 127 16.81 0.45 12.36
C MET A 127 16.42 0.63 13.83
N SER A 128 15.50 1.52 14.12
CA SER A 128 15.03 1.83 15.48
C SER A 128 13.72 1.14 15.85
N TYR A 129 13.30 0.14 15.08
CA TYR A 129 11.98 -0.49 15.13
C TYR A 129 11.55 -0.98 16.53
N LEU A 130 12.48 -1.42 17.38
CA LEU A 130 12.20 -1.87 18.76
C LEU A 130 12.13 -0.73 19.78
N SER A 131 12.78 0.40 19.51
CA SER A 131 12.88 1.54 20.44
C SER A 131 11.83 2.62 20.20
N ARG A 132 11.08 2.54 19.11
CA ARG A 132 10.03 3.50 18.74
C ARG A 132 8.69 3.14 19.38
N ILE A 133 7.88 4.18 19.65
CA ILE A 133 6.47 3.99 19.99
C ILE A 133 5.77 3.42 18.74
N ASN A 134 5.23 2.22 18.87
CA ASN A 134 4.49 1.56 17.81
C ASN A 134 2.99 1.52 18.16
N ARG A 135 2.17 2.13 17.31
CA ARG A 135 0.71 2.22 17.51
C ARG A 135 -0.05 0.94 17.15
N TYR A 136 0.60 0.04 16.41
CA TYR A 136 -0.01 -1.25 16.07
C TYR A 136 0.02 -2.18 17.27
N SER A 137 -1.01 -3.03 17.38
CA SER A 137 -1.12 -4.02 18.45
C SER A 137 0.15 -4.88 18.54
N SER A 138 0.53 -5.28 19.74
CA SER A 138 1.61 -6.25 19.94
C SER A 138 1.33 -7.60 19.31
N GLY A 139 0.06 -7.94 19.07
CA GLY A 139 -0.35 -9.14 18.35
C GLY A 139 -0.33 -9.02 16.82
N ASP A 140 -0.10 -7.83 16.26
CA ASP A 140 0.05 -7.66 14.81
C ASP A 140 1.47 -8.06 14.41
N ARG A 141 1.58 -9.16 13.66
CA ARG A 141 2.87 -9.73 13.22
C ARG A 141 3.67 -8.80 12.31
N LEU A 142 3.01 -7.84 11.62
CA LEU A 142 3.63 -6.88 10.71
C LEU A 142 3.65 -5.45 11.27
N ARG A 143 3.57 -5.31 12.61
CA ARG A 143 3.49 -4.02 13.27
C ARG A 143 4.66 -3.08 12.95
N TYR A 144 5.83 -3.64 12.71
CA TYR A 144 7.05 -2.88 12.43
C TYR A 144 7.10 -2.44 10.97
N GLU A 145 6.77 -3.34 10.07
CA GLU A 145 6.67 -3.06 8.63
C GLU A 145 5.59 -2.02 8.36
N LYS A 146 4.42 -2.16 8.97
CA LYS A 146 3.32 -1.20 8.83
C LYS A 146 3.71 0.20 9.31
N LEU A 147 4.40 0.31 10.45
CA LEU A 147 4.87 1.61 10.93
C LEU A 147 5.90 2.23 9.98
N MET A 148 6.83 1.43 9.47
CA MET A 148 7.83 1.86 8.50
C MET A 148 7.18 2.33 7.18
N ILE A 149 6.17 1.62 6.70
CA ILE A 149 5.38 1.98 5.50
C ILE A 149 4.61 3.28 5.73
N ASP A 150 4.03 3.49 6.91
CA ASP A 150 3.35 4.73 7.28
C ASP A 150 4.28 5.94 7.21
N ASP A 151 5.50 5.80 7.72
CA ASP A 151 6.51 6.86 7.68
C ASP A 151 6.91 7.17 6.23
N TRP A 152 7.15 6.13 5.43
CA TRP A 152 7.44 6.31 4.01
C TRP A 152 6.31 7.03 3.29
N PHE A 153 5.06 6.61 3.50
CA PHE A 153 3.89 7.22 2.87
C PHE A 153 3.76 8.71 3.26
N THR A 154 3.90 8.99 4.54
CA THR A 154 3.83 10.37 5.07
C THR A 154 4.94 11.24 4.48
N ASN A 155 6.17 10.75 4.46
CA ASN A 155 7.32 11.49 3.96
C ASN A 155 7.28 11.70 2.43
N THR A 156 6.75 10.71 1.69
CA THR A 156 6.72 10.74 0.23
C THR A 156 5.59 11.62 -0.31
N PHE A 157 4.41 11.54 0.29
CA PHE A 157 3.21 12.20 -0.23
C PHE A 157 2.76 13.40 0.61
N GLY A 158 3.39 13.66 1.76
CA GLY A 158 3.01 14.77 2.66
C GLY A 158 1.65 14.56 3.34
N ILE A 159 1.14 13.33 3.35
CA ILE A 159 -0.18 12.97 3.89
C ILE A 159 0.03 12.18 5.17
N ASP A 160 -0.52 12.65 6.28
CA ASP A 160 -0.42 11.93 7.56
C ASP A 160 -1.09 10.55 7.46
N ALA A 161 -0.25 9.53 7.44
CA ALA A 161 -0.70 8.13 7.44
C ALA A 161 -1.52 7.78 8.69
N GLN A 162 -1.46 8.60 9.75
CA GLN A 162 -2.12 8.38 11.04
C GLN A 162 -3.43 9.16 11.19
N ALA A 163 -3.67 10.18 10.37
CA ALA A 163 -4.90 10.96 10.44
C ALA A 163 -6.12 10.05 10.18
N LYS A 164 -7.09 10.08 11.10
CA LYS A 164 -8.40 9.49 10.85
C LYS A 164 -9.17 10.43 9.93
N ARG A 165 -9.75 9.90 8.88
CA ARG A 165 -10.77 10.63 8.08
C ARG A 165 -12.09 10.66 8.83
#